data_e9cefb1976910c5033023e4a52950afa
#
_entry.id   e9cefb1976910c5033023e4a52950afa
#
_cell.length_a   1.000
_cell.length_b   1.000
_cell.length_c   1.000
_cell.angle_alpha   90.00
_cell.angle_beta   90.00
_cell.angle_gamma   90.00
#
_symmetry.space_group_name_H-M   'P 1'
#
loop_
_entity.id
_entity.type
_entity.pdbx_description
1 polymer ?
#
loop_
_entity_poly.entity_id
_entity_poly.type
_entity_poly.pdbx_seq_one_letter_code
_entity_poly.pdbx_strand_id
1 'polypeptide(L)'
;MPFQKLVTPSLTDLFVSQMESMILSGELKPGEQLPTERELAARTDVSLAVVHSGITRLAEAGFLRVAPRKGVYVTDYLRTGNLETLNAILKYRGSIFSKDLFLPTMTYLQHLMDWLLEAACRECGGETWSALEQILDDYRKSIRQTEAAELAFRFYHETAVGCGSYVYPYLTAAAKDLITQCFASSIRILGKDPFLPPLEETLAALRDRDAETACGAFRKICRQWEEIYTSTFSE
;
A
#
# COMPACT_ATOMS: atom_id res chain seq x y z
N MET A 1 14.98 -19.41 20.96
CA MET A 1 14.86 -18.19 20.12
C MET A 1 14.56 -18.64 18.69
N PRO A 2 13.44 -18.29 18.09
CA PRO A 2 13.20 -18.60 16.68
C PRO A 2 14.01 -17.62 15.83
N PHE A 3 14.90 -18.15 14.99
CA PHE A 3 15.61 -17.37 13.99
C PHE A 3 14.59 -16.82 12.98
N GLN A 4 14.58 -15.50 12.75
CA GLN A 4 13.79 -14.89 11.68
C GLN A 4 14.53 -15.09 10.35
N LYS A 5 13.78 -15.51 9.32
CA LYS A 5 14.29 -15.58 7.96
C LYS A 5 14.63 -14.17 7.48
N LEU A 6 15.91 -13.89 7.27
CA LEU A 6 16.34 -12.64 6.63
C LEU A 6 15.95 -12.71 5.16
N VAL A 7 15.01 -11.87 4.73
CA VAL A 7 14.64 -11.76 3.32
C VAL A 7 15.54 -10.67 2.72
N THR A 8 16.57 -11.12 2.02
CA THR A 8 17.39 -10.22 1.20
C THR A 8 16.64 -9.94 -0.11
N PRO A 9 16.56 -8.69 -0.60
CA PRO A 9 16.01 -8.39 -1.91
C PRO A 9 16.69 -9.24 -2.99
N SER A 10 15.89 -9.79 -3.92
CA SER A 10 16.45 -10.52 -5.06
C SER A 10 17.15 -9.54 -6.01
N LEU A 11 18.06 -10.04 -6.86
CA LEU A 11 18.66 -9.21 -7.92
C LEU A 11 17.60 -8.60 -8.85
N THR A 12 16.49 -9.30 -9.07
CA THR A 12 15.36 -8.75 -9.83
C THR A 12 14.72 -7.58 -9.11
N ASP A 13 14.52 -7.64 -7.78
CA ASP A 13 13.96 -6.53 -7.01
C ASP A 13 14.88 -5.32 -7.00
N LEU A 14 16.20 -5.55 -6.92
CA LEU A 14 17.19 -4.48 -7.00
C LEU A 14 17.20 -3.81 -8.38
N PHE A 15 17.17 -4.61 -9.45
CA PHE A 15 17.08 -4.13 -10.83
C PHE A 15 15.82 -3.30 -11.04
N VAL A 16 14.65 -3.81 -10.64
CA VAL A 16 13.36 -3.10 -10.75
C VAL A 16 13.41 -1.78 -9.99
N SER A 17 13.85 -1.78 -8.73
CA SER A 17 13.95 -0.56 -7.91
C SER A 17 14.91 0.48 -8.50
N GLN A 18 16.01 0.06 -9.12
CA GLN A 18 16.93 0.97 -9.81
C GLN A 18 16.26 1.61 -11.01
N MET A 19 15.59 0.82 -11.86
CA MET A 19 14.88 1.32 -13.03
C MET A 19 13.74 2.27 -12.66
N GLU A 20 12.94 1.91 -11.64
CA GLU A 20 11.90 2.80 -11.09
C GLU A 20 12.48 4.14 -10.64
N SER A 21 13.61 4.11 -9.92
CA SER A 21 14.29 5.32 -9.46
C SER A 21 14.75 6.19 -10.64
N MET A 22 15.34 5.61 -11.69
CA MET A 22 15.78 6.35 -12.88
C MET A 22 14.61 6.97 -13.67
N ILE A 23 13.46 6.27 -13.73
CA ILE A 23 12.24 6.79 -14.38
C ILE A 23 11.61 7.89 -13.54
N LEU A 24 11.46 7.69 -12.22
CA LEU A 24 10.83 8.63 -11.31
C LEU A 24 11.68 9.89 -11.05
N SER A 25 13.02 9.79 -11.14
CA SER A 25 13.92 10.95 -11.10
C SER A 25 13.93 11.76 -12.41
N GLY A 26 13.41 11.19 -13.52
CA GLY A 26 13.46 11.79 -14.84
C GLY A 26 14.78 11.59 -15.59
N GLU A 27 15.67 10.73 -15.08
CA GLU A 27 16.89 10.31 -15.80
C GLU A 27 16.53 9.53 -17.06
N LEU A 28 15.52 8.64 -16.98
CA LEU A 28 14.90 7.99 -18.11
C LEU A 28 13.55 8.67 -18.41
N LYS A 29 13.41 9.21 -19.62
CA LYS A 29 12.25 10.04 -20.00
C LYS A 29 11.18 9.22 -20.73
N PRO A 30 9.89 9.57 -20.60
CA PRO A 30 8.83 8.99 -21.42
C PRO A 30 9.14 9.05 -22.91
N GLY A 31 8.95 7.92 -23.59
CA GLY A 31 9.28 7.74 -25.02
C GLY A 31 10.71 7.29 -25.28
N GLU A 32 11.59 7.33 -24.31
CA GLU A 32 12.99 6.90 -24.46
C GLU A 32 13.06 5.38 -24.66
N GLN A 33 13.90 4.96 -25.60
CA GLN A 33 14.19 3.55 -25.85
C GLN A 33 15.31 3.10 -24.92
N LEU A 34 15.06 2.01 -24.18
CA LEU A 34 16.08 1.39 -23.34
C LEU A 34 17.12 0.65 -24.19
N PRO A 35 18.35 0.49 -23.69
CA PRO A 35 19.31 -0.47 -24.22
C PRO A 35 18.71 -1.86 -24.30
N THR A 36 19.26 -2.71 -25.15
CA THR A 36 18.82 -4.12 -25.24
C THR A 36 18.99 -4.84 -23.92
N GLU A 37 18.20 -5.90 -23.69
CA GLU A 37 18.32 -6.71 -22.45
C GLU A 37 19.74 -7.23 -22.23
N ARG A 38 20.48 -7.56 -23.31
CA ARG A 38 21.87 -7.98 -23.23
C ARG A 38 22.80 -6.86 -22.76
N GLU A 39 22.60 -5.65 -23.27
CA GLU A 39 23.37 -4.48 -22.84
C GLU A 39 23.05 -4.10 -21.40
N LEU A 40 21.75 -4.16 -21.01
CA LEU A 40 21.35 -3.92 -19.62
C LEU A 40 21.98 -4.96 -18.68
N ALA A 41 21.96 -6.25 -19.04
CA ALA A 41 22.60 -7.31 -18.26
C ALA A 41 24.10 -7.07 -18.08
N ALA A 42 24.81 -6.63 -19.15
CA ALA A 42 26.22 -6.34 -19.08
C ALA A 42 26.51 -5.07 -18.23
N ARG A 43 25.65 -4.04 -18.30
CA ARG A 43 25.84 -2.79 -17.54
C ARG A 43 25.54 -2.93 -16.06
N THR A 44 24.59 -3.80 -15.70
CA THR A 44 24.14 -3.98 -14.31
C THR A 44 24.77 -5.20 -13.62
N ASP A 45 25.62 -5.95 -14.36
CA ASP A 45 26.31 -7.17 -13.90
C ASP A 45 25.33 -8.22 -13.31
N VAL A 46 24.18 -8.39 -14.00
CA VAL A 46 23.18 -9.41 -13.64
C VAL A 46 22.90 -10.32 -14.83
N SER A 47 22.26 -11.47 -14.60
CA SER A 47 21.89 -12.38 -15.68
C SER A 47 20.80 -11.82 -16.59
N LEU A 48 20.77 -12.24 -17.85
CA LEU A 48 19.74 -11.89 -18.80
C LEU A 48 18.31 -12.24 -18.28
N ALA A 49 18.19 -13.34 -17.52
CA ALA A 49 16.93 -13.77 -16.92
C ALA A 49 16.43 -12.76 -15.86
N VAL A 50 17.32 -12.17 -15.08
CA VAL A 50 17.01 -11.13 -14.09
C VAL A 50 16.50 -9.88 -14.81
N VAL A 51 17.19 -9.43 -15.87
CA VAL A 51 16.76 -8.28 -16.68
C VAL A 51 15.40 -8.52 -17.32
N HIS A 52 15.23 -9.69 -17.97
CA HIS A 52 13.94 -10.03 -18.61
C HIS A 52 12.78 -10.04 -17.62
N SER A 53 12.96 -10.66 -16.44
CA SER A 53 11.95 -10.65 -15.37
C SER A 53 11.66 -9.24 -14.86
N GLY A 54 12.70 -8.41 -14.71
CA GLY A 54 12.55 -7.02 -14.27
C GLY A 54 11.80 -6.16 -15.29
N ILE A 55 12.12 -6.27 -16.58
CA ILE A 55 11.41 -5.57 -17.66
C ILE A 55 9.94 -5.99 -17.70
N THR A 56 9.64 -7.28 -17.55
CA THR A 56 8.27 -7.77 -17.51
C THR A 56 7.48 -7.12 -16.37
N ARG A 57 8.04 -7.12 -15.16
CA ARG A 57 7.41 -6.48 -13.98
C ARG A 57 7.21 -4.98 -14.17
N LEU A 58 8.20 -4.27 -14.70
CA LEU A 58 8.08 -2.84 -14.98
C LEU A 58 7.04 -2.54 -16.07
N ALA A 59 6.87 -3.44 -17.05
CA ALA A 59 5.82 -3.33 -18.05
C ALA A 59 4.43 -3.58 -17.44
N GLU A 60 4.28 -4.58 -16.59
CA GLU A 60 3.05 -4.86 -15.83
C GLU A 60 2.67 -3.69 -14.91
N ALA A 61 3.67 -3.06 -14.27
CA ALA A 61 3.48 -1.85 -13.47
C ALA A 61 3.27 -0.57 -14.31
N GLY A 62 3.28 -0.65 -15.64
CA GLY A 62 3.01 0.48 -16.53
C GLY A 62 4.14 1.48 -16.70
N PHE A 63 5.36 1.19 -16.23
CA PHE A 63 6.55 2.03 -16.43
C PHE A 63 7.19 1.83 -17.81
N LEU A 64 7.07 0.64 -18.37
CA LEU A 64 7.67 0.27 -19.63
C LEU A 64 6.63 -0.29 -20.62
N ARG A 65 6.95 -0.19 -21.90
CA ARG A 65 6.22 -0.84 -22.99
C ARG A 65 7.17 -1.65 -23.85
N VAL A 66 6.93 -2.95 -23.92
CA VAL A 66 7.67 -3.85 -24.82
C VAL A 66 7.04 -3.79 -26.21
N ALA A 67 7.80 -3.35 -27.21
CA ALA A 67 7.37 -3.34 -28.60
C ALA A 67 8.09 -4.47 -29.37
N PRO A 68 7.38 -5.53 -29.81
CA PRO A 68 8.00 -6.67 -30.48
C PRO A 68 8.90 -6.22 -31.63
N ARG A 69 10.13 -6.73 -31.67
CA ARG A 69 11.18 -6.43 -32.66
C ARG A 69 11.65 -4.97 -32.72
N LYS A 70 11.09 -4.08 -31.91
CA LYS A 70 11.44 -2.64 -31.89
C LYS A 70 12.16 -2.23 -30.60
N GLY A 71 12.01 -2.99 -29.53
CA GLY A 71 12.68 -2.73 -28.24
C GLY A 71 11.73 -2.40 -27.11
N VAL A 72 12.29 -1.92 -26.02
CA VAL A 72 11.59 -1.54 -24.79
C VAL A 72 11.64 -0.02 -24.65
N TYR A 73 10.51 0.59 -24.30
CA TYR A 73 10.37 2.04 -24.21
C TYR A 73 9.80 2.44 -22.85
N VAL A 74 10.29 3.55 -22.32
CA VAL A 74 9.70 4.19 -21.13
C VAL A 74 8.35 4.79 -21.49
N THR A 75 7.35 4.57 -20.65
CA THR A 75 5.99 5.08 -20.88
C THR A 75 5.74 6.41 -20.13
N ASP A 76 4.66 7.08 -20.49
CA ASP A 76 4.06 8.10 -19.61
C ASP A 76 3.23 7.37 -18.54
N TYR A 77 3.86 7.04 -17.42
CA TYR A 77 3.26 6.25 -16.34
C TYR A 77 2.03 6.91 -15.70
N LEU A 78 1.82 8.21 -15.87
CA LEU A 78 0.55 8.84 -15.45
C LEU A 78 -0.64 8.36 -16.28
N ARG A 79 -0.39 7.87 -17.50
CA ARG A 79 -1.41 7.36 -18.42
C ARG A 79 -1.51 5.85 -18.45
N THR A 80 -0.42 5.16 -18.19
CA THR A 80 -0.30 3.71 -18.33
C THR A 80 -0.13 2.98 -17.00
N GLY A 81 0.10 3.71 -15.92
CA GLY A 81 0.32 3.16 -14.59
C GLY A 81 -0.95 2.59 -13.94
N ASN A 82 -0.74 1.89 -12.85
CA ASN A 82 -1.73 1.26 -12.01
C ASN A 82 -1.36 1.42 -10.53
N LEU A 83 -1.96 0.64 -9.62
CA LEU A 83 -1.66 0.74 -8.19
C LEU A 83 -0.21 0.33 -7.85
N GLU A 84 0.42 -0.55 -8.63
CA GLU A 84 1.83 -0.90 -8.45
C GLU A 84 2.74 0.29 -8.79
N THR A 85 2.38 1.07 -9.81
CA THR A 85 3.06 2.34 -10.13
C THR A 85 2.97 3.32 -8.94
N LEU A 86 1.78 3.45 -8.35
CA LEU A 86 1.59 4.31 -7.18
C LEU A 86 2.43 3.83 -5.98
N ASN A 87 2.48 2.53 -5.73
CA ASN A 87 3.31 1.95 -4.68
C ASN A 87 4.81 2.22 -4.92
N ALA A 88 5.28 2.12 -6.17
CA ALA A 88 6.66 2.48 -6.53
C ALA A 88 6.95 3.97 -6.29
N ILE A 89 6.02 4.86 -6.63
CA ILE A 89 6.14 6.31 -6.37
C ILE A 89 6.23 6.58 -4.86
N LEU A 90 5.36 5.94 -4.06
CA LEU A 90 5.37 6.07 -2.61
C LEU A 90 6.70 5.61 -1.99
N LYS A 91 7.19 4.46 -2.45
CA LYS A 91 8.48 3.90 -2.03
C LYS A 91 9.65 4.81 -2.41
N TYR A 92 9.66 5.33 -3.64
CA TYR A 92 10.68 6.26 -4.13
C TYR A 92 10.70 7.56 -3.32
N ARG A 93 9.53 8.13 -3.01
CA ARG A 93 9.42 9.35 -2.21
C ARG A 93 9.68 9.14 -0.71
N GLY A 94 9.71 7.90 -0.25
CA GLY A 94 10.03 7.51 1.12
C GLY A 94 8.97 7.86 2.17
N SER A 95 7.91 8.56 1.78
CA SER A 95 6.80 8.91 2.68
C SER A 95 5.53 9.23 1.90
N ILE A 96 4.40 8.80 2.43
CA ILE A 96 3.07 9.22 1.97
C ILE A 96 2.76 10.66 2.37
N PHE A 97 3.39 11.16 3.43
CA PHE A 97 3.21 12.54 3.91
C PHE A 97 3.96 13.54 3.05
N SER A 98 3.87 13.44 1.73
CA SER A 98 4.32 14.46 0.80
C SER A 98 3.15 15.33 0.35
N LYS A 99 3.40 16.62 0.09
CA LYS A 99 2.37 17.61 -0.24
C LYS A 99 1.46 17.17 -1.40
N ASP A 100 2.05 16.49 -2.40
CA ASP A 100 1.33 16.11 -3.63
C ASP A 100 0.57 14.78 -3.50
N LEU A 101 0.94 13.92 -2.54
CA LEU A 101 0.38 12.57 -2.41
C LEU A 101 -0.62 12.47 -1.26
N PHE A 102 -0.42 13.23 -0.18
CA PHE A 102 -1.18 13.04 1.05
C PHE A 102 -2.68 13.27 0.86
N LEU A 103 -3.07 14.48 0.45
CA LEU A 103 -4.50 14.83 0.33
C LEU A 103 -5.27 13.92 -0.63
N PRO A 104 -4.80 13.68 -1.88
CA PRO A 104 -5.50 12.75 -2.78
C PRO A 104 -5.61 11.33 -2.22
N THR A 105 -4.57 10.86 -1.52
CA THR A 105 -4.56 9.53 -0.88
C THR A 105 -5.57 9.45 0.24
N MET A 106 -5.63 10.46 1.12
CA MET A 106 -6.60 10.49 2.22
C MET A 106 -8.03 10.52 1.70
N THR A 107 -8.31 11.33 0.68
CA THR A 107 -9.62 11.36 0.03
C THR A 107 -10.00 9.98 -0.52
N TYR A 108 -9.09 9.33 -1.24
CA TYR A 108 -9.33 7.98 -1.78
C TYR A 108 -9.60 6.96 -0.67
N LEU A 109 -8.74 6.90 0.35
CA LEU A 109 -8.87 5.93 1.44
C LEU A 109 -10.14 6.17 2.25
N GLN A 110 -10.50 7.41 2.52
CA GLN A 110 -11.72 7.73 3.25
C GLN A 110 -12.97 7.24 2.52
N HIS A 111 -13.10 7.52 1.21
CA HIS A 111 -14.25 7.05 0.44
C HIS A 111 -14.28 5.52 0.33
N LEU A 112 -13.13 4.89 0.09
CA LEU A 112 -13.04 3.43 0.04
C LEU A 112 -13.53 2.81 1.36
N MET A 113 -13.10 3.35 2.50
CA MET A 113 -13.49 2.83 3.81
C MET A 113 -14.93 3.18 4.18
N ASP A 114 -15.44 4.35 3.83
CA ASP A 114 -16.85 4.70 4.06
C ASP A 114 -17.76 3.67 3.35
N TRP A 115 -17.54 3.39 2.05
CA TRP A 115 -18.33 2.40 1.32
C TRP A 115 -18.17 0.97 1.86
N LEU A 116 -16.93 0.59 2.22
CA LEU A 116 -16.67 -0.71 2.81
C LEU A 116 -17.40 -0.89 4.14
N LEU A 117 -17.27 0.07 5.06
CA LEU A 117 -17.84 -0.01 6.41
C LEU A 117 -19.37 0.03 6.37
N GLU A 118 -19.97 0.83 5.49
CA GLU A 118 -21.42 0.79 5.24
C GLU A 118 -21.88 -0.58 4.78
N ALA A 119 -21.18 -1.24 3.87
CA ALA A 119 -21.50 -2.58 3.42
C ALA A 119 -21.29 -3.61 4.54
N ALA A 120 -20.19 -3.51 5.27
CA ALA A 120 -19.83 -4.40 6.36
C ALA A 120 -20.84 -4.34 7.53
N CYS A 121 -21.35 -3.17 7.87
CA CYS A 121 -22.40 -3.02 8.87
C CYS A 121 -23.69 -3.76 8.48
N ARG A 122 -23.99 -3.89 7.20
CA ARG A 122 -25.17 -4.64 6.73
C ARG A 122 -24.96 -6.16 6.74
N GLU A 123 -23.77 -6.62 6.34
CA GLU A 123 -23.54 -8.02 5.95
C GLU A 123 -22.66 -8.82 6.91
N CYS A 124 -21.70 -8.19 7.62
CA CYS A 124 -20.77 -8.91 8.49
C CYS A 124 -21.50 -9.68 9.60
N GLY A 125 -21.01 -10.87 9.89
CA GLY A 125 -21.56 -11.79 10.87
C GLY A 125 -20.56 -12.27 11.91
N GLY A 126 -20.97 -13.23 12.74
CA GLY A 126 -20.21 -13.71 13.90
C GLY A 126 -18.82 -14.25 13.61
N GLU A 127 -18.60 -14.91 12.46
CA GLU A 127 -17.27 -15.39 12.05
C GLU A 127 -16.31 -14.22 11.82
N THR A 128 -16.77 -13.19 11.11
CA THR A 128 -15.97 -11.97 10.87
C THR A 128 -15.67 -11.27 12.19
N TRP A 129 -16.65 -11.10 13.08
CA TRP A 129 -16.43 -10.46 14.37
C TRP A 129 -15.39 -11.19 15.22
N SER A 130 -15.43 -12.54 15.24
CA SER A 130 -14.45 -13.35 15.95
C SER A 130 -13.04 -13.20 15.36
N ALA A 131 -12.93 -13.16 14.03
CA ALA A 131 -11.66 -12.92 13.36
C ALA A 131 -11.10 -11.52 13.67
N LEU A 132 -11.95 -10.49 13.66
CA LEU A 132 -11.57 -9.13 14.01
C LEU A 132 -11.14 -8.98 15.48
N GLU A 133 -11.82 -9.67 16.42
CA GLU A 133 -11.39 -9.74 17.83
C GLU A 133 -9.99 -10.32 17.97
N GLN A 134 -9.73 -11.43 17.28
CA GLN A 134 -8.40 -12.05 17.30
C GLN A 134 -7.33 -11.11 16.75
N ILE A 135 -7.63 -10.40 15.66
CA ILE A 135 -6.70 -9.39 15.10
C ILE A 135 -6.43 -8.25 16.08
N LEU A 136 -7.46 -7.76 16.80
CA LEU A 136 -7.30 -6.74 17.83
C LEU A 136 -6.46 -7.26 19.01
N ASP A 137 -6.65 -8.50 19.42
CA ASP A 137 -5.83 -9.11 20.48
C ASP A 137 -4.37 -9.26 20.05
N ASP A 138 -4.10 -9.64 18.81
CA ASP A 138 -2.76 -9.69 18.26
C ASP A 138 -2.15 -8.28 18.15
N TYR A 139 -2.96 -7.27 17.77
CA TYR A 139 -2.55 -5.87 17.72
C TYR A 139 -2.10 -5.35 19.11
N ARG A 140 -2.91 -5.63 20.15
CA ARG A 140 -2.54 -5.25 21.55
C ARG A 140 -1.22 -5.87 21.97
N LYS A 141 -0.96 -7.13 21.60
CA LYS A 141 0.26 -7.90 21.95
C LYS A 141 1.45 -7.59 21.05
N SER A 142 1.24 -6.94 19.90
CA SER A 142 2.32 -6.66 18.95
C SER A 142 3.37 -5.73 19.57
N ILE A 143 4.63 -6.05 19.37
CA ILE A 143 5.77 -5.25 19.86
C ILE A 143 6.38 -4.43 18.72
N ARG A 144 6.40 -5.00 17.52
CA ARG A 144 7.01 -4.34 16.37
C ARG A 144 6.01 -3.41 15.68
N GLN A 145 6.44 -2.20 15.36
CA GLN A 145 5.64 -1.20 14.66
C GLN A 145 5.13 -1.69 13.30
N THR A 146 5.97 -2.42 12.56
CA THR A 146 5.61 -3.00 11.28
C THR A 146 4.52 -4.07 11.40
N GLU A 147 4.56 -4.87 12.47
CA GLU A 147 3.54 -5.87 12.77
C GLU A 147 2.19 -5.20 13.13
N ALA A 148 2.22 -4.14 13.94
CA ALA A 148 1.02 -3.38 14.26
C ALA A 148 0.38 -2.77 12.99
N ALA A 149 1.17 -2.22 12.08
CA ALA A 149 0.68 -1.67 10.82
C ALA A 149 0.03 -2.75 9.91
N GLU A 150 0.66 -3.93 9.81
CA GLU A 150 0.10 -5.07 9.08
C GLU A 150 -1.21 -5.57 9.72
N LEU A 151 -1.30 -5.61 11.04
CA LEU A 151 -2.51 -6.01 11.76
C LEU A 151 -3.64 -4.99 11.57
N ALA A 152 -3.34 -3.69 11.56
CA ALA A 152 -4.33 -2.65 11.25
C ALA A 152 -4.86 -2.78 9.82
N PHE A 153 -3.98 -3.05 8.84
CA PHE A 153 -4.42 -3.38 7.48
C PHE A 153 -5.29 -4.64 7.46
N ARG A 154 -4.84 -5.74 8.11
CA ARG A 154 -5.59 -6.99 8.17
C ARG A 154 -6.98 -6.82 8.77
N PHE A 155 -7.15 -5.95 9.75
CA PHE A 155 -8.45 -5.64 10.33
C PHE A 155 -9.44 -5.13 9.27
N TYR A 156 -9.06 -4.13 8.47
CA TYR A 156 -9.93 -3.61 7.40
C TYR A 156 -10.08 -4.57 6.22
N HIS A 157 -9.05 -5.36 5.91
CA HIS A 157 -9.14 -6.37 4.87
C HIS A 157 -10.08 -7.52 5.27
N GLU A 158 -10.02 -7.99 6.51
CA GLU A 158 -10.95 -9.01 7.05
C GLU A 158 -12.38 -8.46 7.09
N THR A 159 -12.55 -7.20 7.44
CA THR A 159 -13.86 -6.51 7.32
C THR A 159 -14.37 -6.55 5.88
N ALA A 160 -13.50 -6.33 4.90
CA ALA A 160 -13.85 -6.40 3.48
C ALA A 160 -14.24 -7.82 3.04
N VAL A 161 -13.54 -8.85 3.54
CA VAL A 161 -13.88 -10.26 3.27
C VAL A 161 -15.27 -10.60 3.84
N GLY A 162 -15.54 -10.15 5.05
CA GLY A 162 -16.79 -10.41 5.74
C GLY A 162 -18.01 -9.63 5.25
N CYS A 163 -17.84 -8.61 4.40
CA CYS A 163 -18.96 -7.76 3.95
C CYS A 163 -19.81 -8.36 2.81
N GLY A 164 -19.56 -9.61 2.41
CA GLY A 164 -20.35 -10.31 1.37
C GLY A 164 -20.13 -9.80 -0.06
N SER A 165 -19.27 -8.83 -0.27
CA SER A 165 -18.96 -8.28 -1.60
C SER A 165 -17.78 -8.99 -2.24
N TYR A 166 -17.87 -9.28 -3.54
CA TYR A 166 -16.73 -9.75 -4.33
C TYR A 166 -15.75 -8.65 -4.73
N VAL A 167 -16.06 -7.38 -4.47
CA VAL A 167 -15.25 -6.23 -4.93
C VAL A 167 -14.34 -5.70 -3.83
N TYR A 168 -14.86 -5.46 -2.64
CA TYR A 168 -14.11 -4.82 -1.56
C TYR A 168 -12.85 -5.57 -1.12
N PRO A 169 -12.81 -6.92 -1.03
CA PRO A 169 -11.59 -7.64 -0.70
C PRO A 169 -10.45 -7.37 -1.68
N TYR A 170 -10.77 -7.28 -2.98
CA TYR A 170 -9.75 -6.99 -4.00
C TYR A 170 -9.31 -5.54 -4.00
N LEU A 171 -10.23 -4.59 -3.76
CA LEU A 171 -9.88 -3.17 -3.65
C LEU A 171 -9.00 -2.89 -2.43
N THR A 172 -9.32 -3.49 -1.28
CA THR A 172 -8.49 -3.37 -0.07
C THR A 172 -7.14 -4.07 -0.24
N ALA A 173 -7.10 -5.26 -0.88
CA ALA A 173 -5.86 -5.95 -1.19
C ALA A 173 -4.97 -5.13 -2.14
N ALA A 174 -5.54 -4.51 -3.16
CA ALA A 174 -4.83 -3.64 -4.09
C ALA A 174 -4.27 -2.38 -3.38
N ALA A 175 -4.97 -1.85 -2.37
CA ALA A 175 -4.53 -0.72 -1.56
C ALA A 175 -3.65 -1.12 -0.35
N LYS A 176 -3.24 -2.40 -0.23
CA LYS A 176 -2.50 -2.93 0.92
C LYS A 176 -1.30 -2.08 1.27
N ASP A 177 -0.39 -1.87 0.32
CA ASP A 177 0.86 -1.16 0.57
C ASP A 177 0.60 0.28 1.00
N LEU A 178 -0.39 0.92 0.37
CA LEU A 178 -0.82 2.27 0.70
C LEU A 178 -1.33 2.37 2.14
N ILE A 179 -2.28 1.52 2.53
CA ILE A 179 -2.87 1.48 3.87
C ILE A 179 -1.80 1.14 4.92
N THR A 180 -1.00 0.10 4.65
CA THR A 180 0.05 -0.34 5.57
C THR A 180 1.11 0.75 5.78
N GLN A 181 1.50 1.48 4.72
CA GLN A 181 2.44 2.60 4.85
C GLN A 181 1.88 3.78 5.64
N CYS A 182 0.57 4.10 5.50
CA CYS A 182 -0.09 5.10 6.32
C CYS A 182 0.02 4.73 7.81
N PHE A 183 -0.36 3.52 8.17
CA PHE A 183 -0.25 3.05 9.55
C PHE A 183 1.21 2.97 10.02
N ALA A 184 2.12 2.40 9.24
CA ALA A 184 3.52 2.25 9.64
C ALA A 184 4.20 3.60 9.88
N SER A 185 3.95 4.59 9.01
CA SER A 185 4.51 5.93 9.16
C SER A 185 3.96 6.64 10.40
N SER A 186 2.66 6.49 10.66
CA SER A 186 1.99 7.12 11.80
C SER A 186 2.34 6.45 13.12
N ILE A 187 2.37 5.12 13.16
CA ILE A 187 2.77 4.33 14.34
C ILE A 187 4.23 4.63 14.72
N ARG A 188 5.09 4.90 13.75
CA ARG A 188 6.47 5.31 14.01
C ARG A 188 6.56 6.66 14.75
N ILE A 189 5.62 7.56 14.53
CA ILE A 189 5.59 8.91 15.09
C ILE A 189 4.82 8.93 16.40
N LEU A 190 3.63 8.35 16.43
CA LEU A 190 2.67 8.45 17.55
C LEU A 190 2.67 7.22 18.47
N GLY A 191 3.35 6.12 18.07
CA GLY A 191 3.12 4.81 18.69
C GLY A 191 1.86 4.14 18.16
N LYS A 192 1.60 2.90 18.58
CA LYS A 192 0.43 2.12 18.10
C LYS A 192 -0.85 2.41 18.90
N ASP A 193 -0.71 2.84 20.15
CA ASP A 193 -1.83 2.94 21.10
C ASP A 193 -2.94 3.91 20.64
N PRO A 194 -2.66 5.05 20.00
CA PRO A 194 -3.72 5.93 19.50
C PRO A 194 -4.62 5.33 18.44
N PHE A 195 -4.18 4.27 17.74
CA PHE A 195 -4.95 3.63 16.69
C PHE A 195 -5.84 2.49 17.19
N LEU A 196 -5.59 1.97 18.41
CA LEU A 196 -6.39 0.87 18.96
C LEU A 196 -7.86 1.27 19.23
N PRO A 197 -8.17 2.40 19.92
CA PRO A 197 -9.56 2.76 20.21
C PRO A 197 -10.45 2.89 18.96
N PRO A 198 -10.00 3.54 17.86
CA PRO A 198 -10.79 3.56 16.62
C PRO A 198 -11.05 2.18 16.00
N LEU A 199 -10.10 1.25 16.08
CA LEU A 199 -10.29 -0.12 15.60
C LEU A 199 -11.33 -0.86 16.46
N GLU A 200 -11.26 -0.72 17.79
CA GLU A 200 -12.24 -1.29 18.72
C GLU A 200 -13.64 -0.71 18.51
N GLU A 201 -13.73 0.60 18.33
CA GLU A 201 -14.99 1.30 18.03
C GLU A 201 -15.59 0.84 16.70
N THR A 202 -14.75 0.61 15.68
CA THR A 202 -15.20 0.05 14.39
C THR A 202 -15.82 -1.33 14.60
N LEU A 203 -15.19 -2.23 15.36
CA LEU A 203 -15.76 -3.56 15.62
C LEU A 203 -17.08 -3.48 16.40
N ALA A 204 -17.17 -2.61 17.41
CA ALA A 204 -18.41 -2.41 18.16
C ALA A 204 -19.54 -1.91 17.23
N ALA A 205 -19.25 -0.90 16.41
CA ALA A 205 -20.21 -0.35 15.44
C ALA A 205 -20.66 -1.37 14.38
N LEU A 206 -19.76 -2.26 13.91
CA LEU A 206 -20.13 -3.36 13.01
C LEU A 206 -21.12 -4.32 13.65
N ARG A 207 -20.98 -4.62 14.95
CA ARG A 207 -21.92 -5.47 15.71
C ARG A 207 -23.27 -4.81 15.89
N ASP A 208 -23.24 -3.50 16.17
CA ASP A 208 -24.44 -2.69 16.40
C ASP A 208 -25.12 -2.26 15.08
N ARG A 209 -24.54 -2.62 13.92
CA ARG A 209 -25.04 -2.22 12.59
C ARG A 209 -25.04 -0.70 12.40
N ASP A 210 -24.18 0.03 13.10
CA ASP A 210 -24.06 1.48 13.08
C ASP A 210 -22.96 1.92 12.10
N ALA A 211 -23.35 2.17 10.87
CA ALA A 211 -22.42 2.59 9.82
C ALA A 211 -21.84 4.00 10.07
N GLU A 212 -22.60 4.90 10.69
CA GLU A 212 -22.14 6.26 10.98
C GLU A 212 -20.98 6.24 11.98
N THR A 213 -21.13 5.48 13.06
CA THR A 213 -20.07 5.28 14.06
C THR A 213 -18.86 4.55 13.47
N ALA A 214 -19.07 3.49 12.65
CA ALA A 214 -17.99 2.78 12.01
C ALA A 214 -17.15 3.69 11.08
N CYS A 215 -17.79 4.46 10.22
CA CYS A 215 -17.13 5.45 9.36
C CYS A 215 -16.47 6.56 10.19
N GLY A 216 -17.13 7.01 11.26
CA GLY A 216 -16.60 7.99 12.20
C GLY A 216 -15.30 7.53 12.88
N ALA A 217 -15.21 6.25 13.23
CA ALA A 217 -14.01 5.65 13.81
C ALA A 217 -12.82 5.68 12.84
N PHE A 218 -13.03 5.34 11.56
CA PHE A 218 -11.96 5.47 10.56
C PHE A 218 -11.55 6.93 10.31
N ARG A 219 -12.52 7.86 10.30
CA ARG A 219 -12.22 9.29 10.18
C ARG A 219 -11.39 9.84 11.36
N LYS A 220 -11.45 9.22 12.55
CA LYS A 220 -10.52 9.55 13.66
C LYS A 220 -9.09 9.18 13.32
N ILE A 221 -8.88 8.05 12.66
CA ILE A 221 -7.56 7.63 12.15
C ILE A 221 -7.07 8.63 11.08
N CYS A 222 -7.92 9.00 10.12
CA CYS A 222 -7.56 9.99 9.10
C CYS A 222 -7.14 11.33 9.72
N ARG A 223 -7.84 11.80 10.76
CA ARG A 223 -7.47 13.04 11.47
C ARG A 223 -6.09 12.95 12.12
N GLN A 224 -5.72 11.82 12.72
CA GLN A 224 -4.37 11.63 13.26
C GLN A 224 -3.31 11.72 12.15
N TRP A 225 -3.60 11.18 10.97
CA TRP A 225 -2.71 11.32 9.81
C TRP A 225 -2.61 12.77 9.32
N GLU A 226 -3.72 13.52 9.30
CA GLU A 226 -3.75 14.94 8.94
C GLU A 226 -2.97 15.80 9.93
N GLU A 227 -3.04 15.51 11.24
CA GLU A 227 -2.25 16.18 12.26
C GLU A 227 -0.74 15.98 12.04
N ILE A 228 -0.31 14.75 11.72
CA ILE A 228 1.08 14.46 11.36
C ILE A 228 1.49 15.25 10.11
N TYR A 229 0.65 15.24 9.07
CA TYR A 229 0.92 15.97 7.84
C TYR A 229 1.07 17.47 8.11
N THR A 230 0.12 18.05 8.82
CA THR A 230 0.12 19.47 9.17
C THR A 230 1.36 19.84 9.98
N SER A 231 1.71 19.05 10.98
CA SER A 231 2.90 19.30 11.81
C SER A 231 4.22 19.20 11.00
N THR A 232 4.24 18.41 9.94
CA THR A 232 5.45 18.23 9.09
C THR A 232 5.63 19.36 8.08
N PHE A 233 4.53 20.01 7.64
CA PHE A 233 4.54 20.99 6.54
C PHE A 233 4.02 22.38 6.94
N SER A 234 3.85 22.65 8.24
CA SER A 234 3.43 23.96 8.77
C SER A 234 4.62 24.94 8.98
N GLU A 235 5.80 24.61 8.45
CA GLU A 235 6.94 25.51 8.32
C GLU A 235 7.03 25.89 6.81
#